data_b2d8cd952b0c716f9cd8251ceb5dbd7a
#
_entry.id   b2d8cd952b0c716f9cd8251ceb5dbd7a
#
_cell.length_a   1.000
_cell.length_b   1.000
_cell.length_c   1.000
_cell.angle_alpha   90.00
_cell.angle_beta   90.00
_cell.angle_gamma   90.00
#
_symmetry.space_group_name_H-M   'P 1'
#
loop_
_entity.id
_entity.type
_entity.pdbx_description
1 polymer ?
#
loop_
_entity_poly.entity_id
_entity_poly.type
_entity_poly.pdbx_seq_one_letter_code
_entity_poly.pdbx_strand_id
1 'polypeptide(L)'
;MIGRHPDSLLVYSGTASIDRVGGQLRLTKVSAGKRSRIFGVIRRGDPGEAYLLAFKWGRQNPLEMVCVIGSDLDNYPRLTCHWGKAGNPHRQPGMEAYFAQEPWDPVRP
;
A
#
# COMPACT_ATOMS: atom_id res chain seq x y z
N MET A 1 6.88 5.49 5.51
CA MET A 1 6.87 4.37 4.56
C MET A 1 8.28 3.84 4.37
N ILE A 2 8.42 2.55 4.40
CA ILE A 2 9.65 1.84 4.05
C ILE A 2 9.31 0.74 3.05
N GLY A 3 10.18 0.51 2.09
CA GLY A 3 9.92 -0.48 1.06
C GLY A 3 11.17 -1.15 0.52
N ARG A 4 10.94 -2.19 -0.28
CA ARG A 4 11.96 -2.97 -0.96
C ARG A 4 11.44 -3.36 -2.34
N HIS A 5 12.32 -3.24 -3.35
CA HIS A 5 11.98 -3.65 -4.71
C HIS A 5 11.89 -5.18 -4.84
N PRO A 6 11.10 -5.69 -5.82
CA PRO A 6 11.05 -7.14 -6.08
C PRO A 6 12.43 -7.71 -6.38
N ASP A 7 12.70 -8.90 -5.86
CA ASP A 7 13.94 -9.65 -6.09
C ASP A 7 15.21 -8.83 -5.81
N SER A 8 15.16 -7.93 -4.81
CA SER A 8 16.25 -7.03 -4.49
C SER A 8 16.43 -6.89 -2.98
N LEU A 9 17.64 -6.59 -2.56
CA LEU A 9 17.95 -6.23 -1.18
C LEU A 9 17.95 -4.72 -0.96
N LEU A 10 17.75 -3.93 -2.03
CA LEU A 10 17.73 -2.48 -1.93
C LEU A 10 16.43 -2.01 -1.29
N VAL A 11 16.57 -1.15 -0.29
CA VAL A 11 15.44 -0.57 0.43
C VAL A 11 15.30 0.91 0.08
N TYR A 12 14.08 1.42 0.23
CA TYR A 12 13.77 2.83 0.07
C TYR A 12 12.81 3.29 1.16
N SER A 13 12.71 4.58 1.35
CA SER A 13 11.82 5.16 2.33
C SER A 13 11.18 6.43 1.80
N GLY A 14 10.18 6.91 2.48
CA GLY A 14 9.48 8.13 2.10
C GLY A 14 8.26 8.38 2.94
N THR A 15 7.42 9.28 2.46
CA THR A 15 6.13 9.60 3.07
C THR A 15 5.01 9.26 2.12
N ALA A 16 3.82 9.07 2.67
CA ALA A 16 2.66 8.72 1.87
C ALA A 16 1.39 9.25 2.51
N SER A 17 0.38 9.48 1.67
CA SER A 17 -0.97 9.77 2.11
C SER A 17 -1.96 8.98 1.27
N ILE A 18 -3.07 8.61 1.89
CA ILE A 18 -4.16 7.93 1.21
C ILE A 18 -5.42 8.77 1.39
N ASP A 19 -6.09 9.06 0.29
CA ASP A 19 -7.37 9.75 0.32
C ASP A 19 -8.34 9.09 -0.67
N ARG A 20 -9.59 9.46 -0.56
CA ARG A 20 -10.64 8.93 -1.43
C ARG A 20 -10.97 9.94 -2.50
N VAL A 21 -11.00 9.48 -3.76
CA VAL A 21 -11.36 10.30 -4.92
C VAL A 21 -12.42 9.53 -5.71
N GLY A 22 -13.66 10.00 -5.62
CA GLY A 22 -14.77 9.26 -6.21
C GLY A 22 -14.91 7.89 -5.55
N GLY A 23 -15.04 6.83 -6.32
CA GLY A 23 -15.13 5.46 -5.82
C GLY A 23 -13.78 4.78 -5.64
N GLN A 24 -12.68 5.50 -5.73
CA GLN A 24 -11.33 4.94 -5.69
C GLN A 24 -10.53 5.52 -4.54
N LEU A 25 -9.50 4.78 -4.13
CA LEU A 25 -8.46 5.27 -3.23
C LEU A 25 -7.33 5.86 -4.06
N ARG A 26 -6.75 6.95 -3.58
CA ARG A 26 -5.57 7.54 -4.16
C ARG A 26 -4.44 7.47 -3.15
N LEU A 27 -3.37 6.76 -3.51
CA LEU A 27 -2.15 6.70 -2.71
C LEU A 27 -1.12 7.62 -3.35
N THR A 28 -0.71 8.64 -2.60
CA THR A 28 0.33 9.58 -3.02
C THR A 28 1.58 9.29 -2.21
N LYS A 29 2.68 9.01 -2.89
CA LYS A 29 3.97 8.70 -2.25
C LYS A 29 5.01 9.73 -2.66
N VAL A 30 5.88 10.08 -1.73
CA VAL A 30 7.07 10.88 -1.99
C VAL A 30 8.28 10.12 -1.49
N SER A 31 9.18 9.76 -2.40
CA SER A 31 10.41 9.04 -2.08
C SER A 31 11.53 9.57 -2.95
N ALA A 32 12.68 9.85 -2.35
CA ALA A 32 13.85 10.42 -3.05
C ALA A 32 13.50 11.68 -3.86
N GLY A 33 12.62 12.53 -3.31
CA GLY A 33 12.20 13.77 -3.97
C GLY A 33 11.21 13.59 -5.10
N LYS A 34 10.79 12.37 -5.40
CA LYS A 34 9.83 12.08 -6.46
C LYS A 34 8.46 11.80 -5.88
N ARG A 35 7.45 12.44 -6.45
CA ARG A 35 6.05 12.20 -6.10
C ARG A 35 5.42 11.25 -7.11
N SER A 36 4.71 10.25 -6.63
CA SER A 36 3.93 9.35 -7.47
C SER A 36 2.54 9.16 -6.89
N ARG A 37 1.57 8.92 -7.76
CA ARG A 37 0.19 8.65 -7.38
C ARG A 37 -0.26 7.38 -8.07
N ILE A 38 -0.88 6.51 -7.28
CA ILE A 38 -1.52 5.30 -7.80
C ILE A 38 -2.93 5.20 -7.25
N PHE A 39 -3.79 4.53 -8.00
CA PHE A 39 -5.19 4.40 -7.66
C PHE A 39 -5.54 2.95 -7.39
N GLY A 40 -6.46 2.74 -6.49
CA GLY A 40 -6.86 1.41 -6.11
C GLY A 40 -8.25 1.34 -5.53
N VAL A 41 -8.61 0.16 -5.07
CA VAL A 41 -9.91 -0.14 -4.51
C VAL A 41 -9.76 -0.91 -3.20
N ILE A 42 -10.78 -0.82 -2.36
CA ILE A 42 -10.89 -1.65 -1.18
C ILE A 42 -11.55 -2.95 -1.60
N ARG A 43 -10.91 -4.08 -1.28
CA ARG A 43 -11.51 -5.41 -1.46
C ARG A 43 -11.82 -6.00 -0.11
N ARG A 44 -12.95 -6.66 -0.02
CA ARG A 44 -13.29 -7.46 1.14
C ARG A 44 -12.67 -8.84 0.97
N GLY A 45 -11.93 -9.29 1.98
CA GLY A 45 -11.45 -10.67 2.02
C GLY A 45 -12.59 -11.65 2.30
N ASP A 46 -12.26 -12.93 2.42
CA ASP A 46 -13.22 -13.96 2.81
C ASP A 46 -13.80 -13.64 4.20
N PRO A 47 -14.98 -14.18 4.53
CA PRO A 47 -15.59 -13.91 5.83
C PRO A 47 -14.62 -14.18 6.98
N GLY A 48 -14.41 -13.14 7.81
CA GLY A 48 -13.46 -13.19 8.91
C GLY A 48 -12.07 -12.66 8.59
N GLU A 49 -11.80 -12.31 7.35
CA GLU A 49 -10.52 -11.71 6.95
C GLU A 49 -10.57 -10.18 6.93
N ALA A 50 -9.39 -9.58 7.06
CA ALA A 50 -9.24 -8.15 7.01
C ALA A 50 -9.54 -7.59 5.61
N TYR A 51 -9.84 -6.30 5.54
CA TYR A 51 -9.97 -5.61 4.26
C TYR A 51 -8.61 -5.53 3.57
N LEU A 52 -8.64 -5.67 2.25
CA LEU A 52 -7.47 -5.52 1.41
C LEU A 52 -7.58 -4.22 0.59
N LEU A 53 -6.44 -3.55 0.43
CA LEU A 53 -6.34 -2.44 -0.51
C LEU A 53 -5.56 -2.93 -1.73
N ALA A 54 -6.13 -2.79 -2.91
CA ALA A 54 -5.51 -3.25 -4.15
C ALA A 54 -5.27 -2.06 -5.08
N PHE A 55 -4.02 -1.87 -5.48
CA PHE A 55 -3.60 -0.81 -6.39
C PHE A 55 -3.02 -1.42 -7.65
N LYS A 56 -3.22 -0.76 -8.77
CA LYS A 56 -2.68 -1.20 -10.06
C LYS A 56 -2.27 0.02 -10.87
N TRP A 57 -1.10 -0.04 -11.50
CA TRP A 57 -0.60 1.08 -12.29
C TRP A 57 0.28 0.58 -13.44
N GLY A 58 0.47 1.45 -14.44
CA GLY A 58 1.24 1.14 -15.64
C GLY A 58 0.37 0.60 -16.77
N ARG A 59 0.75 0.88 -18.00
CA ARG A 59 -0.04 0.50 -19.19
C ARG A 59 0.46 -0.79 -19.83
N GLN A 60 1.76 -0.87 -20.14
CA GLN A 60 2.31 -1.99 -20.91
C GLN A 60 2.75 -3.15 -20.02
N ASN A 61 3.39 -2.86 -18.91
CA ASN A 61 3.79 -3.85 -17.92
C ASN A 61 3.17 -3.44 -16.59
N PRO A 62 1.88 -3.71 -16.38
CA PRO A 62 1.21 -3.24 -15.19
C PRO A 62 1.83 -3.83 -13.92
N LEU A 63 1.94 -2.99 -12.93
CA LEU A 63 2.35 -3.37 -11.58
C LEU A 63 1.13 -3.37 -10.68
N GLU A 64 1.14 -4.23 -9.69
CA GLU A 64 0.06 -4.28 -8.70
C GLU A 64 0.62 -4.36 -7.29
N MET A 65 -0.12 -3.83 -6.35
CA MET A 65 0.22 -3.87 -4.94
C MET A 65 -1.04 -4.22 -4.15
N VAL A 66 -0.91 -5.19 -3.26
CA VAL A 66 -1.98 -5.59 -2.37
C VAL A 66 -1.53 -5.38 -0.94
N CYS A 67 -2.35 -4.66 -0.17
CA CYS A 67 -2.04 -4.29 1.20
C CYS A 67 -3.08 -4.86 2.15
N VAL A 68 -2.61 -5.27 3.32
CA VAL A 68 -3.46 -5.69 4.44
C VAL A 68 -3.45 -4.57 5.47
N ILE A 69 -4.63 -4.20 5.95
CA ILE A 69 -4.77 -3.21 7.01
C ILE A 69 -4.66 -3.92 8.35
N GLY A 70 -3.80 -3.43 9.22
CA GLY A 70 -3.66 -3.91 10.58
C GLY A 70 -3.50 -2.75 11.54
N SER A 71 -3.43 -3.06 12.81
CA SER A 71 -3.07 -2.09 13.83
C SER A 71 -2.10 -2.74 14.82
N ASP A 72 -1.20 -1.93 15.35
CA ASP A 72 -0.31 -2.39 16.41
C ASP A 72 -0.98 -2.16 17.78
N LEU A 73 -0.23 -2.49 18.85
CA LEU A 73 -0.75 -2.44 20.22
C LEU A 73 -1.17 -1.04 20.67
N ASP A 74 -0.59 -0.01 20.06
CA ASP A 74 -0.92 1.39 20.37
C ASP A 74 -2.05 1.94 19.51
N ASN A 75 -2.72 1.07 18.76
CA ASN A 75 -3.84 1.41 17.88
C ASN A 75 -3.46 2.35 16.73
N TYR A 76 -2.21 2.31 16.30
CA TYR A 76 -1.77 3.00 15.09
C TYR A 76 -2.06 2.12 13.88
N PRO A 77 -2.80 2.60 12.88
CA PRO A 77 -3.03 1.84 11.66
C PRO A 77 -1.71 1.58 10.94
N ARG A 78 -1.63 0.40 10.36
CA ARG A 78 -0.47 -0.04 9.59
C ARG A 78 -0.94 -0.74 8.33
N LEU A 79 -0.29 -0.44 7.22
CA LEU A 79 -0.48 -1.19 5.97
C LEU A 79 0.78 -2.00 5.70
N THR A 80 0.59 -3.26 5.40
CA THR A 80 1.66 -4.15 4.95
C THR A 80 1.33 -4.59 3.53
N CYS A 81 2.21 -4.30 2.59
CA CYS A 81 1.95 -4.46 1.17
C CYS A 81 2.99 -5.33 0.49
N HIS A 82 2.54 -6.09 -0.51
CA HIS A 82 3.39 -6.80 -1.46
C HIS A 82 3.09 -6.27 -2.85
N TRP A 83 4.13 -6.09 -3.67
CA TRP A 83 3.94 -5.55 -5.00
C TRP A 83 4.88 -6.18 -6.02
N GLY A 84 4.51 -6.09 -7.28
CA GLY A 84 5.28 -6.61 -8.39
C GLY A 84 4.49 -6.54 -9.68
N LYS A 85 4.98 -7.24 -10.70
CA LYS A 85 4.31 -7.31 -11.99
C LYS A 85 2.99 -8.05 -11.86
N ALA A 86 1.92 -7.49 -12.43
CA ALA A 86 0.61 -8.11 -12.40
C ALA A 86 0.63 -9.42 -13.18
N GLY A 87 0.10 -10.49 -12.56
CA GLY A 87 0.00 -11.80 -13.21
C GLY A 87 1.33 -12.51 -13.43
N ASN A 88 2.43 -11.98 -12.92
CA ASN A 88 3.75 -12.55 -13.13
C ASN A 88 4.50 -12.59 -11.80
N PRO A 89 4.41 -13.70 -11.06
CA PRO A 89 4.96 -13.76 -9.71
C PRO A 89 6.47 -13.60 -9.71
N HIS A 90 6.95 -12.76 -8.81
CA HIS A 90 8.37 -12.65 -8.51
C HIS A 90 8.78 -13.73 -7.54
N ARG A 91 10.05 -14.09 -7.56
CA ARG A 91 10.64 -14.98 -6.58
C ARG A 91 10.49 -14.40 -5.17
N GLN A 92 10.73 -13.10 -5.04
CA GLN A 92 10.46 -12.31 -3.85
C GLN A 92 9.70 -11.06 -4.28
N PRO A 93 8.45 -10.89 -3.87
CA PRO A 93 7.72 -9.68 -4.20
C PRO A 93 8.36 -8.46 -3.55
N GLY A 94 8.14 -7.30 -4.12
CA GLY A 94 8.43 -6.05 -3.46
C GLY A 94 7.56 -5.89 -2.22
N MET A 95 8.02 -5.14 -1.26
CA MET A 95 7.30 -4.90 -0.02
C MET A 95 7.25 -3.41 0.27
N GLU A 96 6.14 -2.97 0.85
CA GLU A 96 6.02 -1.65 1.43
C GLU A 96 5.26 -1.76 2.74
N ALA A 97 5.70 -0.99 3.72
CA ALA A 97 5.01 -0.88 5.00
C ALA A 97 4.74 0.60 5.28
N TYR A 98 3.52 0.88 5.68
CA TYR A 98 3.05 2.23 5.98
C TYR A 98 2.60 2.28 7.42
N PHE A 99 3.11 3.25 8.16
CA PHE A 99 2.78 3.46 9.56
C PHE A 99 2.10 4.81 9.69
N ALA A 100 0.93 4.83 10.33
CA ALA A 100 0.23 6.07 10.57
C ALA A 100 1.03 6.95 11.54
N GLN A 101 1.01 8.26 11.30
CA GLN A 101 1.66 9.22 12.19
C GLN A 101 0.80 9.53 13.42
N GLU A 102 -0.48 9.18 13.38
CA GLU A 102 -1.43 9.40 14.46
C GLU A 102 -2.18 8.11 14.76
N PRO A 103 -2.58 7.88 16.03
CA PRO A 103 -3.41 6.72 16.36
C PRO A 103 -4.74 6.78 15.61
N TRP A 104 -5.26 5.62 15.26
CA TRP A 104 -6.56 5.56 14.62
C TRP A 104 -7.65 5.99 15.60
N ASP A 105 -8.47 6.95 15.17
CA ASP A 105 -9.60 7.44 15.94
C ASP A 105 -10.89 7.22 15.12
N PRO A 106 -11.75 6.27 15.52
CA PRO A 106 -12.96 5.97 14.78
C PRO A 106 -14.00 7.10 14.81
N VAL A 107 -13.82 8.08 15.69
CA VAL A 107 -14.74 9.22 15.82
C VAL A 107 -14.38 10.34 14.84
N ARG A 108 -13.16 10.35 14.33
CA ARG A 108 -12.75 11.33 13.32
C ARG A 108 -13.30 10.96 11.96
N PRO A 109 -13.92 11.92 11.24
CA PRO A 109 -14.40 11.68 9.90
C PRO A 109 -13.27 11.43 8.89
#